data_af845f2012de4d0c2e68cfa0e2be3e34
#
_entry.id   af845f2012de4d0c2e68cfa0e2be3e34
#
_cell.length_a   1.000
_cell.length_b   1.000
_cell.length_c   1.000
_cell.angle_alpha   90.00
_cell.angle_beta   90.00
_cell.angle_gamma   90.00
#
_symmetry.space_group_name_H-M   'P 1'
#
loop_
_entity.id
_entity.type
_entity.pdbx_description
1 polymer ?
#
loop_
_entity_poly.entity_id
_entity_poly.type
_entity_poly.pdbx_seq_one_letter_code
_entity_poly.pdbx_strand_id
1 'polypeptide(L)'
;MSTEGKPRVLIVDDEPDLLTVLRLGLEAEGFDVVQASDGEQGLALARQYMPDLMVLDLMLPRMDGYKVCRALKFDERYKRIPIFILSARSGETDRRLALELGADEVHTKPYDMRDLVMHIRTRLEQKQGRAAA
;
A
#
# COMPACT_ATOMS: atom_id res chain seq x y z
N MET A 1 -18.29 6.74 -5.38
CA MET A 1 -17.88 7.62 -4.29
C MET A 1 -17.43 6.80 -3.10
N SER A 2 -16.35 7.20 -2.48
CA SER A 2 -15.89 6.49 -1.30
C SER A 2 -16.90 6.65 -0.17
N THR A 3 -16.86 5.73 0.79
CA THR A 3 -17.62 5.86 2.01
C THR A 3 -17.16 7.13 2.71
N GLU A 4 -18.05 8.06 2.95
CA GLU A 4 -17.69 9.35 3.53
C GLU A 4 -16.92 9.21 4.83
N GLY A 5 -15.84 9.93 4.94
CA GLY A 5 -15.00 9.97 6.12
C GLY A 5 -14.04 8.80 6.29
N LYS A 6 -14.15 7.77 5.43
CA LYS A 6 -13.27 6.61 5.54
C LYS A 6 -12.11 6.75 4.56
N PRO A 7 -10.88 6.66 5.06
CA PRO A 7 -9.72 6.60 4.14
C PRO A 7 -9.76 5.31 3.35
N ARG A 8 -9.37 5.41 2.09
CA ARG A 8 -9.34 4.26 1.19
C ARG A 8 -7.94 3.69 1.10
N VAL A 9 -7.83 2.40 1.35
CA VAL A 9 -6.57 1.67 1.25
C VAL A 9 -6.66 0.65 0.12
N LEU A 10 -5.71 0.70 -0.81
CA LEU A 10 -5.59 -0.31 -1.85
C LEU A 10 -4.60 -1.36 -1.38
N ILE A 11 -5.01 -2.62 -1.36
CA ILE A 11 -4.13 -3.73 -0.97
C ILE A 11 -3.87 -4.61 -2.19
N VAL A 12 -2.61 -5.01 -2.38
CA VAL A 12 -2.19 -5.81 -3.53
C VAL A 12 -1.37 -6.99 -3.05
N ASP A 13 -1.87 -8.19 -3.29
CA ASP A 13 -1.21 -9.43 -2.92
C ASP A 13 -1.82 -10.55 -3.79
N ASP A 14 -1.02 -11.52 -4.19
CA ASP A 14 -1.50 -12.62 -5.03
C ASP A 14 -2.06 -13.80 -4.25
N GLU A 15 -1.96 -13.79 -2.93
CA GLU A 15 -2.50 -14.84 -2.07
C GLU A 15 -3.90 -14.47 -1.58
N PRO A 16 -4.95 -15.18 -2.04
CA PRO A 16 -6.32 -14.81 -1.69
C PRO A 16 -6.61 -14.78 -0.20
N ASP A 17 -6.04 -15.74 0.55
CA ASP A 17 -6.26 -15.81 1.99
C ASP A 17 -5.65 -14.61 2.72
N LEU A 18 -4.46 -14.18 2.31
CA LEU A 18 -3.81 -13.01 2.90
C LEU A 18 -4.57 -11.74 2.56
N LEU A 19 -5.06 -11.62 1.32
CA LEU A 19 -5.90 -10.48 0.94
C LEU A 19 -7.15 -10.42 1.81
N THR A 20 -7.81 -11.56 2.03
CA THR A 20 -9.03 -11.59 2.84
C THR A 20 -8.74 -11.17 4.27
N VAL A 21 -7.70 -11.70 4.88
CA VAL A 21 -7.33 -11.36 6.26
C VAL A 21 -7.00 -9.88 6.38
N LEU A 22 -6.21 -9.36 5.46
CA LEU A 22 -5.80 -7.96 5.47
C LEU A 22 -7.02 -7.04 5.26
N ARG A 23 -7.87 -7.37 4.28
CA ARG A 23 -9.09 -6.60 4.03
C ARG A 23 -9.99 -6.55 5.25
N LEU A 24 -10.28 -7.71 5.83
CA LEU A 24 -11.17 -7.76 7.00
C LEU A 24 -10.59 -6.99 8.18
N GLY A 25 -9.29 -7.12 8.41
CA GLY A 25 -8.63 -6.38 9.48
C GLY A 25 -8.70 -4.88 9.29
N LEU A 26 -8.46 -4.41 8.07
CA LEU A 26 -8.51 -2.97 7.79
C LEU A 26 -9.95 -2.45 7.82
N GLU A 27 -10.91 -3.19 7.28
CA GLU A 27 -12.31 -2.78 7.32
C GLU A 27 -12.81 -2.66 8.77
N ALA A 28 -12.40 -3.60 9.63
CA ALA A 28 -12.75 -3.54 11.04
C ALA A 28 -12.22 -2.30 11.74
N GLU A 29 -11.14 -1.72 11.22
CA GLU A 29 -10.52 -0.50 11.76
C GLU A 29 -11.06 0.77 11.11
N GLY A 30 -12.06 0.66 10.25
CA GLY A 30 -12.72 1.81 9.67
C GLY A 30 -12.17 2.26 8.32
N PHE A 31 -11.37 1.45 7.65
CA PHE A 31 -10.87 1.78 6.33
C PHE A 31 -11.80 1.24 5.24
N ASP A 32 -11.88 1.96 4.13
CA ASP A 32 -12.50 1.49 2.90
C ASP A 32 -11.42 0.79 2.09
N VAL A 33 -11.64 -0.47 1.70
CA VAL A 33 -10.59 -1.29 1.11
C VAL A 33 -10.92 -1.66 -0.33
N VAL A 34 -9.94 -1.45 -1.22
CA VAL A 34 -9.97 -1.94 -2.59
C VAL A 34 -8.84 -2.96 -2.70
N GLN A 35 -9.06 -4.07 -3.40
CA GLN A 35 -8.03 -5.10 -3.47
C GLN A 35 -7.70 -5.48 -4.92
N ALA A 36 -6.44 -5.87 -5.12
CA ALA A 36 -5.92 -6.36 -6.37
C ALA A 36 -5.09 -7.61 -6.12
N SER A 37 -5.05 -8.51 -7.11
CA SER A 37 -4.35 -9.79 -6.98
C SER A 37 -3.06 -9.88 -7.80
N ASP A 38 -2.73 -8.85 -8.57
CA ASP A 38 -1.46 -8.79 -9.28
C ASP A 38 -1.03 -7.34 -9.47
N GLY A 39 0.20 -7.15 -9.93
CA GLY A 39 0.78 -5.82 -10.07
C GLY A 39 0.11 -4.96 -11.12
N GLU A 40 -0.30 -5.53 -12.24
CA GLU A 40 -0.99 -4.77 -13.30
C GLU A 40 -2.31 -4.24 -12.78
N GLN A 41 -3.09 -5.09 -12.13
CA GLN A 41 -4.37 -4.69 -11.55
C GLN A 41 -4.16 -3.65 -10.46
N GLY A 42 -3.14 -3.84 -9.61
CA GLY A 42 -2.81 -2.88 -8.57
C GLY A 42 -2.51 -1.50 -9.12
N LEU A 43 -1.70 -1.44 -10.16
CA LEU A 43 -1.35 -0.18 -10.81
C LEU A 43 -2.58 0.48 -11.43
N ALA A 44 -3.41 -0.29 -12.13
CA ALA A 44 -4.63 0.23 -12.76
C ALA A 44 -5.59 0.80 -11.71
N LEU A 45 -5.78 0.08 -10.61
CA LEU A 45 -6.70 0.52 -9.55
C LEU A 45 -6.16 1.73 -8.80
N ALA A 46 -4.84 1.80 -8.60
CA ALA A 46 -4.23 2.98 -7.99
C ALA A 46 -4.50 4.24 -8.82
N ARG A 47 -4.38 4.12 -10.13
CA ARG A 47 -4.64 5.23 -11.06
C ARG A 47 -6.12 5.60 -11.09
N GLN A 48 -6.99 4.61 -11.03
CA GLN A 48 -8.43 4.83 -11.11
C GLN A 48 -9.01 5.43 -9.83
N TYR A 49 -8.62 4.90 -8.68
CA TYR A 49 -9.24 5.27 -7.41
C TYR A 49 -8.46 6.28 -6.60
N MET A 50 -7.20 6.51 -6.91
CA MET A 50 -6.36 7.44 -6.15
C MET A 50 -6.48 7.17 -4.65
N PRO A 51 -6.11 5.96 -4.18
CA PRO A 51 -6.29 5.62 -2.77
C PRO A 51 -5.47 6.53 -1.86
N ASP A 52 -5.87 6.60 -0.60
CA ASP A 52 -5.14 7.39 0.38
C ASP A 52 -3.82 6.74 0.78
N LEU A 53 -3.74 5.42 0.62
CA LEU A 53 -2.54 4.65 0.91
C LEU A 53 -2.61 3.31 0.18
N MET A 54 -1.46 2.76 -0.20
CA MET A 54 -1.36 1.48 -0.87
C MET A 54 -0.49 0.53 -0.06
N VAL A 55 -0.96 -0.69 0.14
CA VAL A 55 -0.19 -1.78 0.75
C VAL A 55 0.13 -2.78 -0.35
N LEU A 56 1.39 -3.04 -0.59
CA LEU A 56 1.85 -3.72 -1.80
C LEU A 56 2.85 -4.81 -1.49
N ASP A 57 2.54 -6.05 -1.93
CA ASP A 57 3.51 -7.14 -1.85
C ASP A 57 4.58 -6.95 -2.93
N LEU A 58 5.81 -7.28 -2.63
CA LEU A 58 6.90 -7.21 -3.61
C LEU A 58 6.82 -8.33 -4.64
N MET A 59 6.49 -9.52 -4.21
CA MET A 59 6.51 -10.72 -5.05
C MET A 59 5.15 -10.95 -5.68
N LEU A 60 4.92 -10.29 -6.82
CA LEU A 60 3.64 -10.38 -7.52
C LEU A 60 3.81 -10.95 -8.92
N PRO A 61 2.80 -11.67 -9.44
CA PRO A 61 2.79 -12.04 -10.85
C PRO A 61 2.51 -10.83 -11.71
N ARG A 62 2.82 -10.93 -13.00
CA ARG A 62 2.58 -9.98 -14.09
C ARG A 62 3.42 -8.72 -13.98
N MET A 63 3.43 -8.07 -12.85
CA MET A 63 4.25 -6.90 -12.63
C MET A 63 4.65 -6.90 -11.16
N ASP A 64 5.94 -6.99 -10.86
CA ASP A 64 6.39 -7.07 -9.48
C ASP A 64 6.21 -5.73 -8.75
N GLY A 65 6.28 -5.80 -7.42
CA GLY A 65 6.02 -4.63 -6.58
C GLY A 65 7.01 -3.48 -6.80
N TYR A 66 8.25 -3.78 -7.16
CA TYR A 66 9.23 -2.72 -7.47
C TYR A 66 8.77 -1.88 -8.65
N LYS A 67 8.29 -2.54 -9.71
CA LYS A 67 7.83 -1.84 -10.92
C LYS A 67 6.58 -1.01 -10.64
N VAL A 68 5.66 -1.55 -9.84
CA VAL A 68 4.46 -0.80 -9.46
C VAL A 68 4.84 0.45 -8.68
N CYS A 69 5.71 0.31 -7.70
CA CYS A 69 6.18 1.41 -6.88
C CYS A 69 6.82 2.49 -7.75
N ARG A 70 7.74 2.09 -8.61
CA ARG A 70 8.42 3.03 -9.51
C ARG A 70 7.43 3.75 -10.43
N ALA A 71 6.49 3.01 -11.01
CA ALA A 71 5.52 3.59 -11.92
C ALA A 71 4.68 4.68 -11.27
N LEU A 72 4.34 4.52 -10.00
CA LEU A 72 3.53 5.49 -9.28
C LEU A 72 4.36 6.62 -8.68
N LYS A 73 5.47 6.29 -8.04
CA LYS A 73 6.24 7.30 -7.31
C LYS A 73 7.00 8.26 -8.23
N PHE A 74 7.28 7.85 -9.46
CA PHE A 74 7.95 8.69 -10.44
C PHE A 74 6.99 9.37 -11.41
N ASP A 75 5.69 9.30 -11.13
CA ASP A 75 4.65 9.98 -11.90
C ASP A 75 4.06 11.11 -11.05
N GLU A 76 4.12 12.33 -11.57
CA GLU A 76 3.64 13.51 -10.85
C GLU A 76 2.18 13.40 -10.40
N ARG A 77 1.37 12.64 -11.14
CA ARG A 77 -0.05 12.48 -10.82
C ARG A 77 -0.28 11.58 -9.63
N TYR A 78 0.62 10.63 -9.36
CA TYR A 78 0.40 9.57 -8.38
C TYR A 78 1.44 9.51 -7.28
N LYS A 79 2.52 10.28 -7.37
CA LYS A 79 3.63 10.19 -6.43
C LYS A 79 3.26 10.47 -4.98
N ARG A 80 2.12 11.11 -4.76
CA ARG A 80 1.67 11.45 -3.41
C ARG A 80 1.02 10.29 -2.67
N ILE A 81 0.68 9.20 -3.37
CA ILE A 81 0.09 8.03 -2.74
C ILE A 81 1.16 7.36 -1.89
N PRO A 82 1.01 7.30 -0.55
CA PRO A 82 1.97 6.55 0.27
C PRO A 82 1.91 5.07 -0.09
N ILE A 83 3.08 4.44 -0.23
CA ILE A 83 3.17 3.02 -0.56
C ILE A 83 3.92 2.30 0.54
N PHE A 84 3.25 1.36 1.19
CA PHE A 84 3.82 0.47 2.19
C PHE A 84 4.07 -0.89 1.55
N ILE A 85 5.30 -1.35 1.56
CA ILE A 85 5.66 -2.66 1.03
C ILE A 85 5.55 -3.69 2.13
N LEU A 86 4.87 -4.80 1.84
CA LEU A 86 4.90 -5.99 2.70
C LEU A 86 5.71 -7.05 1.97
N SER A 87 6.73 -7.60 2.63
CA SER A 87 7.61 -8.55 1.97
C SER A 87 8.07 -9.64 2.91
N ALA A 88 8.10 -10.88 2.40
CA ALA A 88 8.74 -11.99 3.11
C ALA A 88 10.26 -11.85 3.10
N ARG A 89 10.80 -11.00 2.21
CA ARG A 89 12.23 -10.74 2.14
C ARG A 89 12.60 -9.69 3.17
N SER A 90 13.53 -10.04 4.05
CA SER A 90 13.97 -9.16 5.13
C SER A 90 15.38 -8.62 4.94
N GLY A 91 15.98 -8.89 3.78
CA GLY A 91 17.35 -8.47 3.50
C GLY A 91 17.46 -6.95 3.40
N GLU A 92 18.58 -6.42 3.89
CA GLU A 92 18.84 -4.98 3.86
C GLU A 92 18.86 -4.43 2.43
N THR A 93 19.38 -5.22 1.49
CA THR A 93 19.43 -4.82 0.09
C THR A 93 18.04 -4.65 -0.51
N ASP A 94 17.13 -5.59 -0.22
CA ASP A 94 15.75 -5.50 -0.71
C ASP A 94 15.03 -4.29 -0.12
N ARG A 95 15.22 -4.05 1.16
CA ARG A 95 14.63 -2.90 1.84
C ARG A 95 15.14 -1.60 1.25
N ARG A 96 16.45 -1.51 1.04
CA ARG A 96 17.07 -0.31 0.47
C ARG A 96 16.55 -0.03 -0.93
N LEU A 97 16.46 -1.07 -1.76
CA LEU A 97 15.98 -0.92 -3.13
C LEU A 97 14.54 -0.42 -3.15
N ALA A 98 13.68 -0.99 -2.30
CA ALA A 98 12.29 -0.54 -2.22
C ALA A 98 12.20 0.94 -1.85
N LEU A 99 12.98 1.37 -0.86
CA LEU A 99 12.98 2.77 -0.44
C LEU A 99 13.54 3.68 -1.52
N GLU A 100 14.58 3.25 -2.24
CA GLU A 100 15.13 4.03 -3.37
C GLU A 100 14.12 4.20 -4.49
N LEU A 101 13.24 3.23 -4.69
CA LEU A 101 12.19 3.33 -5.70
C LEU A 101 10.97 4.12 -5.21
N GLY A 102 11.05 4.66 -4.01
CA GLY A 102 10.04 5.57 -3.49
C GLY A 102 9.05 4.98 -2.50
N ALA A 103 9.22 3.73 -2.09
CA ALA A 103 8.37 3.17 -1.04
C ALA A 103 8.50 4.02 0.22
N ASP A 104 7.37 4.25 0.88
CA ASP A 104 7.37 5.07 2.10
C ASP A 104 7.76 4.26 3.33
N GLU A 105 7.36 2.98 3.38
CA GLU A 105 7.75 2.07 4.46
C GLU A 105 7.84 0.64 3.92
N VAL A 106 8.65 -0.16 4.58
CA VAL A 106 8.78 -1.59 4.27
C VAL A 106 8.54 -2.37 5.55
N HIS A 107 7.58 -3.27 5.51
CA HIS A 107 7.23 -4.15 6.62
C HIS A 107 7.50 -5.58 6.23
N THR A 108 8.08 -6.37 7.15
CA THR A 108 8.41 -7.76 6.90
C THR A 108 7.22 -8.67 7.26
N LYS A 109 6.96 -9.65 6.43
CA LYS A 109 5.98 -10.70 6.75
C LYS A 109 6.64 -11.77 7.62
N PRO A 110 5.95 -12.33 8.60
CA PRO A 110 4.60 -11.96 9.03
C PRO A 110 4.58 -10.60 9.74
N TYR A 111 3.52 -9.85 9.56
CA TYR A 111 3.37 -8.54 10.18
C TYR A 111 2.32 -8.62 11.30
N ASP A 112 2.40 -7.68 12.24
CA ASP A 112 1.39 -7.52 13.28
C ASP A 112 0.33 -6.54 12.76
N MET A 113 -0.93 -6.96 12.75
CA MET A 113 -2.02 -6.12 12.21
C MET A 113 -2.15 -4.79 12.95
N ARG A 114 -2.02 -4.81 14.27
CA ARG A 114 -2.13 -3.58 15.07
C ARG A 114 -1.01 -2.61 14.73
N ASP A 115 0.19 -3.14 14.57
CA ASP A 115 1.35 -2.35 14.21
C ASP A 115 1.18 -1.73 12.84
N LEU A 116 0.74 -2.54 11.86
CA LEU A 116 0.48 -2.06 10.50
C LEU A 116 -0.57 -0.96 10.50
N VAL A 117 -1.69 -1.17 11.19
CA VAL A 117 -2.76 -0.17 11.28
C VAL A 117 -2.25 1.13 11.89
N MET A 118 -1.45 1.03 12.94
CA MET A 118 -0.87 2.21 13.59
C MET A 118 0.00 2.99 12.62
N HIS A 119 0.85 2.31 11.86
CA HIS A 119 1.70 2.95 10.86
C HIS A 119 0.88 3.60 9.75
N ILE A 120 -0.17 2.93 9.30
CA ILE A 120 -1.07 3.48 8.28
C ILE A 120 -1.71 4.78 8.80
N ARG A 121 -2.28 4.74 10.01
CA ARG A 121 -2.93 5.92 10.58
C ARG A 121 -1.97 7.08 10.78
N THR A 122 -0.76 6.79 11.25
CA THR A 122 0.25 7.82 11.43
C THR A 122 0.59 8.49 10.10
N ARG A 123 0.74 7.69 9.06
CA ARG A 123 1.07 8.23 7.73
C ARG A 123 -0.08 9.08 7.17
N LEU A 124 -1.32 8.64 7.36
CA LEU A 124 -2.49 9.39 6.90
C LEU A 124 -2.64 10.71 7.65
N GLU A 125 -2.36 10.73 8.94
CA GLU A 125 -2.38 11.95 9.74
C GLU A 125 -1.31 12.94 9.28
N GLN A 126 -0.12 12.45 8.98
CA GLN A 126 0.96 13.30 8.45
C GLN A 126 0.57 13.90 7.12
N LYS A 127 -0.06 13.12 6.25
CA LYS A 127 -0.53 13.58 4.95
C LYS A 127 -1.58 14.67 5.10
N GLN A 128 -2.54 14.48 6.00
CA GLN A 128 -3.57 15.48 6.28
C GLN A 128 -2.98 16.75 6.89
N GLY A 129 -2.04 16.60 7.81
CA GLY A 129 -1.35 17.72 8.42
C GLY A 129 -0.62 18.56 7.38
N ARG A 130 0.05 17.93 6.43
CA ARG A 130 0.72 18.63 5.34
C ARG A 130 -0.28 19.34 4.44
N ALA A 131 -1.40 18.70 4.16
CA ALA A 131 -2.44 19.29 3.32
C ALA A 131 -3.09 20.49 4.02
N ALA A 132 -3.22 20.43 5.34
CA ALA A 132 -3.79 21.51 6.13
C ALA A 132 -2.82 22.69 6.29
N ALA A 133 -1.55 22.41 6.24
CA ALA A 133 -0.53 23.43 6.36
C ALA A 133 -0.35 24.15 5.04
#